data_75c437ce30e0084de02d3953b79686c5
#
_entry.id   75c437ce30e0084de02d3953b79686c5
#
_cell.length_a   1.000
_cell.length_b   1.000
_cell.length_c   1.000
_cell.angle_alpha   90.00
_cell.angle_beta   90.00
_cell.angle_gamma   90.00
#
_symmetry.space_group_name_H-M   'P 1'
#
loop_
_entity.id
_entity.type
_entity.pdbx_description
1 polymer ?
#
loop_
_entity_poly.entity_id
_entity_poly.type
_entity_poly.pdbx_seq_one_letter_code
_entity_poly.pdbx_strand_id
1 'polypeptide(L)'
;MKRFLLRWAECALVAVLSLLLVTPQDVLAQQNHVVKSSDLQKDVAAASEARQRNVAQLEGFLSSAEAQRALKSSHMNPEQVTTAVRQLSEDDLAQLSARSAKAQKEFAAGNLSDRDLLIILVAVAALILIIVAVR
;
A
#
# COMPACT_ATOMS: atom_id res chain seq x y z
N MET A 1 -18.25 58.22 -30.01
CA MET A 1 -18.23 56.76 -30.11
C MET A 1 -17.26 56.07 -29.10
N LYS A 2 -16.05 56.53 -28.87
CA LYS A 2 -15.11 55.88 -27.94
C LYS A 2 -15.60 55.78 -26.48
N ARG A 3 -16.31 56.78 -26.00
CA ARG A 3 -16.85 56.79 -24.61
C ARG A 3 -18.05 55.81 -24.42
N PHE A 4 -18.73 55.46 -25.48
CA PHE A 4 -19.86 54.54 -25.45
C PHE A 4 -19.35 53.09 -25.38
N LEU A 5 -18.29 52.79 -26.11
CA LEU A 5 -17.64 51.46 -26.10
C LEU A 5 -16.95 51.17 -24.75
N LEU A 6 -16.33 52.21 -24.12
CA LEU A 6 -15.73 52.01 -22.80
C LEU A 6 -16.77 51.64 -21.71
N ARG A 7 -17.94 52.30 -21.75
CA ARG A 7 -19.01 52.03 -20.77
C ARG A 7 -19.61 50.64 -20.96
N TRP A 8 -19.65 50.12 -22.17
CA TRP A 8 -20.08 48.74 -22.45
C TRP A 8 -19.08 47.70 -21.96
N ALA A 9 -17.78 48.03 -22.08
CA ALA A 9 -16.73 47.15 -21.54
C ALA A 9 -16.74 47.09 -20.03
N GLU A 10 -16.99 48.21 -19.35
CA GLU A 10 -17.12 48.25 -17.90
C GLU A 10 -18.35 47.44 -17.38
N CYS A 11 -19.48 47.54 -18.06
CA CYS A 11 -20.67 46.78 -17.71
C CYS A 11 -20.47 45.26 -17.95
N ALA A 12 -19.77 44.89 -19.01
CA ALA A 12 -19.47 43.48 -19.28
C ALA A 12 -18.51 42.89 -18.25
N LEU A 13 -17.54 43.68 -17.79
CA LEU A 13 -16.55 43.24 -16.81
C LEU A 13 -17.20 43.05 -15.42
N VAL A 14 -18.11 43.93 -15.02
CA VAL A 14 -18.88 43.80 -13.78
C VAL A 14 -19.82 42.58 -13.82
N ALA A 15 -20.45 42.32 -14.98
CA ALA A 15 -21.32 41.16 -15.15
C ALA A 15 -20.56 39.82 -15.04
N VAL A 16 -19.35 39.76 -15.61
CA VAL A 16 -18.49 38.56 -15.53
C VAL A 16 -17.96 38.38 -14.10
N LEU A 17 -17.62 39.44 -13.41
CA LEU A 17 -17.16 39.36 -12.01
C LEU A 17 -18.26 38.93 -11.07
N SER A 18 -19.51 39.32 -11.33
CA SER A 18 -20.67 38.90 -10.55
C SER A 18 -21.03 37.43 -10.76
N LEU A 19 -20.73 36.87 -11.93
CA LEU A 19 -20.98 35.45 -12.23
C LEU A 19 -19.98 34.52 -11.55
N LEU A 20 -18.78 35.01 -11.22
CA LEU A 20 -17.75 34.25 -10.50
C LEU A 20 -17.99 34.19 -8.99
N LEU A 21 -18.89 35.02 -8.43
CA LEU A 21 -19.23 35.03 -7.00
C LEU A 21 -20.41 34.13 -6.65
N VAL A 22 -21.11 33.58 -7.65
CA VAL A 22 -22.15 32.58 -7.45
C VAL A 22 -21.54 31.19 -7.60
N THR A 23 -20.61 30.83 -6.73
CA THR A 23 -20.28 29.44 -6.50
C THR A 23 -21.38 28.86 -5.62
N PRO A 24 -22.14 27.86 -6.07
CA PRO A 24 -23.09 27.18 -5.19
C PRO A 24 -22.30 26.61 -4.02
N GLN A 25 -22.57 27.10 -2.82
CA GLN A 25 -21.96 26.61 -1.58
C GLN A 25 -22.43 25.19 -1.21
N ASP A 26 -23.29 24.59 -2.04
CA ASP A 26 -23.83 23.25 -1.83
C ASP A 26 -22.82 22.12 -2.07
N VAL A 27 -21.65 22.41 -2.67
CA VAL A 27 -20.62 21.39 -2.93
C VAL A 27 -19.79 21.06 -1.69
N LEU A 28 -19.77 21.94 -0.67
CA LEU A 28 -19.04 21.71 0.58
C LEU A 28 -19.90 21.01 1.66
N ALA A 29 -21.20 20.91 1.47
CA ALA A 29 -22.09 20.28 2.46
C ALA A 29 -22.18 18.74 2.32
N GLN A 30 -21.62 18.14 1.27
CA GLN A 30 -21.64 16.67 1.06
C GLN A 30 -20.42 15.93 1.61
N GLN A 31 -19.48 16.62 2.25
CA GLN A 31 -18.32 15.96 2.89
C GLN A 31 -18.51 15.71 4.39
N ASN A 32 -19.68 15.94 4.94
CA ASN A 32 -20.06 15.39 6.23
C ASN A 32 -20.56 13.95 6.08
N HIS A 33 -19.73 13.10 5.48
CA HIS A 33 -19.78 11.69 5.80
C HIS A 33 -19.24 11.61 7.24
N VAL A 34 -20.13 11.74 8.20
CA VAL A 34 -19.86 11.37 9.58
C VAL A 34 -19.61 9.87 9.54
N VAL A 35 -18.35 9.50 9.34
CA VAL A 35 -17.90 8.10 9.52
C VAL A 35 -18.26 7.80 10.95
N LYS A 36 -19.25 6.93 11.14
CA LYS A 36 -19.65 6.54 12.49
C LYS A 36 -18.41 5.95 13.14
N SER A 37 -18.13 6.35 14.38
CA SER A 37 -16.98 5.85 15.13
C SER A 37 -16.90 4.31 15.14
N SER A 38 -18.05 3.64 15.07
CA SER A 38 -18.17 2.19 14.94
C SER A 38 -17.61 1.64 13.61
N ASP A 39 -17.76 2.37 12.51
CA ASP A 39 -17.27 1.94 11.21
C ASP A 39 -15.75 2.13 11.14
N LEU A 40 -15.26 3.25 11.66
CA LEU A 40 -13.82 3.48 11.79
C LEU A 40 -13.13 2.42 12.67
N GLN A 41 -13.76 2.02 13.78
CA GLN A 41 -13.24 0.95 14.64
C GLN A 41 -13.19 -0.40 13.93
N LYS A 42 -14.20 -0.73 13.12
CA LYS A 42 -14.21 -1.96 12.31
C LYS A 42 -13.11 -1.94 11.25
N ASP A 43 -12.92 -0.81 10.58
CA ASP A 43 -11.88 -0.67 9.55
C ASP A 43 -10.47 -0.81 10.15
N VAL A 44 -10.23 -0.20 11.31
CA VAL A 44 -8.96 -0.33 12.04
C VAL A 44 -8.73 -1.77 12.50
N ALA A 45 -9.77 -2.44 13.01
CA ALA A 45 -9.67 -3.84 13.42
C ALA A 45 -9.38 -4.75 12.21
N ALA A 46 -10.09 -4.56 11.10
CA ALA A 46 -9.87 -5.32 9.87
C ALA A 46 -8.46 -5.12 9.29
N ALA A 47 -7.95 -3.89 9.31
CA ALA A 47 -6.59 -3.59 8.87
C ALA A 47 -5.55 -4.27 9.78
N SER A 48 -5.75 -4.22 11.11
CA SER A 48 -4.88 -4.90 12.07
C SER A 48 -4.85 -6.42 11.86
N GLU A 49 -6.00 -7.04 11.65
CA GLU A 49 -6.10 -8.47 11.36
C GLU A 49 -5.43 -8.83 10.02
N ALA A 50 -5.62 -8.00 8.99
CA ALA A 50 -4.96 -8.20 7.70
C ALA A 50 -3.43 -8.14 7.85
N ARG A 51 -2.92 -7.16 8.60
CA ARG A 51 -1.50 -7.07 8.92
C ARG A 51 -0.98 -8.32 9.62
N GLN A 52 -1.67 -8.76 10.66
CA GLN A 52 -1.27 -9.96 11.41
C GLN A 52 -1.22 -11.20 10.51
N ARG A 53 -2.21 -11.39 9.64
CA ARG A 53 -2.22 -12.50 8.68
C ARG A 53 -1.05 -12.43 7.71
N ASN A 54 -0.75 -11.26 7.17
CA ASN A 54 0.35 -11.06 6.22
C ASN A 54 1.71 -11.28 6.89
N VAL A 55 1.91 -10.78 8.10
CA VAL A 55 3.13 -11.03 8.89
C VAL A 55 3.28 -12.52 9.16
N ALA A 56 2.24 -13.19 9.66
CA ALA A 56 2.29 -14.62 9.95
C ALA A 56 2.58 -15.47 8.70
N GLN A 57 2.02 -15.10 7.55
CA GLN A 57 2.28 -15.77 6.27
C GLN A 57 3.76 -15.64 5.86
N LEU A 58 4.34 -14.44 5.96
CA LEU A 58 5.74 -14.21 5.64
C LEU A 58 6.68 -14.88 6.64
N GLU A 59 6.41 -14.74 7.94
CA GLU A 59 7.20 -15.40 8.98
C GLU A 59 7.15 -16.91 8.82
N GLY A 60 6.00 -17.49 8.54
CA GLY A 60 5.86 -18.92 8.26
C GLY A 60 6.65 -19.39 7.05
N PHE A 61 6.62 -18.60 5.96
CA PHE A 61 7.40 -18.88 4.76
C PHE A 61 8.92 -18.84 5.03
N LEU A 62 9.38 -17.83 5.75
CA LEU A 62 10.80 -17.61 6.07
C LEU A 62 11.32 -18.56 7.19
N SER A 63 10.44 -19.14 7.97
CA SER A 63 10.81 -20.04 9.09
C SER A 63 10.87 -21.51 8.69
N SER A 64 10.54 -21.86 7.45
CA SER A 64 10.67 -23.23 6.97
C SER A 64 12.14 -23.70 7.02
N ALA A 65 12.37 -25.01 7.18
CA ALA A 65 13.72 -25.56 7.25
C ALA A 65 14.54 -25.25 6.00
N GLU A 66 13.89 -25.28 4.83
CA GLU A 66 14.45 -24.93 3.53
C GLU A 66 14.83 -23.44 3.49
N ALA A 67 13.94 -22.56 3.99
CA ALA A 67 14.20 -21.14 4.07
C ALA A 67 15.42 -20.82 4.92
N GLN A 68 15.49 -21.41 6.10
CA GLN A 68 16.60 -21.20 7.04
C GLN A 68 17.95 -21.62 6.42
N ARG A 69 17.98 -22.74 5.69
CA ARG A 69 19.20 -23.19 4.98
C ARG A 69 19.55 -22.24 3.86
N ALA A 70 18.58 -21.82 3.05
CA ALA A 70 18.80 -20.91 1.94
C ALA A 70 19.30 -19.54 2.39
N LEU A 71 18.71 -18.97 3.44
CA LEU A 71 19.14 -17.68 4.01
C LEU A 71 20.59 -17.78 4.51
N LYS A 72 20.93 -18.83 5.26
CA LYS A 72 22.30 -19.04 5.75
C LYS A 72 23.30 -19.23 4.61
N SER A 73 22.95 -20.00 3.58
CA SER A 73 23.82 -20.19 2.40
C SER A 73 24.03 -18.92 1.60
N SER A 74 23.07 -18.00 1.65
CA SER A 74 23.14 -16.66 1.02
C SER A 74 23.75 -15.58 1.94
N HIS A 75 24.32 -15.98 3.07
CA HIS A 75 24.92 -15.08 4.07
C HIS A 75 23.93 -14.07 4.66
N MET A 76 22.64 -14.40 4.66
CA MET A 76 21.60 -13.60 5.31
C MET A 76 21.31 -14.15 6.71
N ASN A 77 21.15 -13.25 7.67
CA ASN A 77 20.73 -13.63 9.02
C ASN A 77 19.19 -13.81 9.05
N PRO A 78 18.68 -15.04 9.31
CA PRO A 78 17.24 -15.30 9.33
C PRO A 78 16.47 -14.45 10.36
N GLU A 79 17.05 -14.20 11.52
CA GLU A 79 16.43 -13.39 12.57
C GLU A 79 16.29 -11.92 12.12
N GLN A 80 17.29 -11.40 11.44
CA GLN A 80 17.26 -10.06 10.89
C GLN A 80 16.17 -9.92 9.83
N VAL A 81 16.01 -10.91 8.96
CA VAL A 81 14.94 -10.93 7.94
C VAL A 81 13.57 -10.97 8.60
N THR A 82 13.37 -11.83 9.59
CA THR A 82 12.10 -11.94 10.31
C THR A 82 11.75 -10.66 11.07
N THR A 83 12.75 -10.02 11.69
CA THR A 83 12.55 -8.72 12.36
C THR A 83 12.18 -7.64 11.36
N ALA A 84 12.82 -7.63 10.18
CA ALA A 84 12.54 -6.67 9.12
C ALA A 84 11.11 -6.79 8.55
N VAL A 85 10.51 -7.99 8.53
CA VAL A 85 9.10 -8.18 8.12
C VAL A 85 8.16 -7.28 8.91
N ARG A 86 8.38 -7.12 10.19
CA ARG A 86 7.52 -6.30 11.07
C ARG A 86 7.63 -4.80 10.82
N GLN A 87 8.68 -4.38 10.12
CA GLN A 87 8.95 -2.98 9.77
C GLN A 87 8.40 -2.59 8.39
N LEU A 88 7.86 -3.55 7.64
CA LEU A 88 7.28 -3.29 6.33
C LEU A 88 5.98 -2.48 6.41
N SER A 89 5.71 -1.71 5.36
CA SER A 89 4.41 -1.05 5.18
C SER A 89 3.31 -2.06 4.91
N GLU A 90 2.05 -1.64 5.04
CA GLU A 90 0.90 -2.51 4.75
C GLU A 90 0.91 -3.01 3.31
N ASP A 91 1.23 -2.12 2.36
CA ASP A 91 1.28 -2.47 0.93
C ASP A 91 2.40 -3.45 0.63
N ASP A 92 3.60 -3.24 1.19
CA ASP A 92 4.73 -4.15 1.01
C ASP A 92 4.44 -5.51 1.64
N LEU A 93 3.87 -5.53 2.85
CA LEU A 93 3.44 -6.76 3.52
C LEU A 93 2.43 -7.54 2.69
N ALA A 94 1.39 -6.88 2.19
CA ALA A 94 0.36 -7.52 1.39
C ALA A 94 0.96 -8.10 0.09
N GLN A 95 1.80 -7.35 -0.59
CA GLN A 95 2.43 -7.79 -1.84
C GLN A 95 3.39 -8.97 -1.63
N LEU A 96 4.27 -8.89 -0.64
CA LEU A 96 5.24 -9.94 -0.35
C LEU A 96 4.57 -11.19 0.22
N SER A 97 3.54 -11.03 1.07
CA SER A 97 2.72 -12.11 1.57
C SER A 97 2.02 -12.87 0.43
N ALA A 98 1.42 -12.15 -0.51
CA ALA A 98 0.77 -12.76 -1.68
C ALA A 98 1.77 -13.53 -2.56
N ARG A 99 2.97 -13.00 -2.77
CA ARG A 99 4.04 -13.68 -3.52
C ARG A 99 4.51 -14.96 -2.82
N SER A 100 4.71 -14.91 -1.51
CA SER A 100 5.12 -16.07 -0.74
C SER A 100 4.05 -17.17 -0.72
N ALA A 101 2.78 -16.79 -0.55
CA ALA A 101 1.66 -17.72 -0.61
C ALA A 101 1.52 -18.39 -1.99
N LYS A 102 1.70 -17.63 -3.06
CA LYS A 102 1.71 -18.15 -4.43
C LYS A 102 2.84 -19.16 -4.63
N ALA A 103 4.06 -18.83 -4.21
CA ALA A 103 5.21 -19.72 -4.32
C ALA A 103 5.00 -21.03 -3.56
N GLN A 104 4.46 -20.97 -2.33
CA GLN A 104 4.13 -22.18 -1.56
C GLN A 104 3.07 -23.03 -2.25
N LYS A 105 2.03 -22.41 -2.80
CA LYS A 105 0.95 -23.10 -3.51
C LYS A 105 1.46 -23.80 -4.78
N GLU A 106 2.28 -23.13 -5.56
CA GLU A 106 2.86 -23.67 -6.79
C GLU A 106 3.86 -24.79 -6.48
N PHE A 107 4.63 -24.67 -5.41
CA PHE A 107 5.51 -25.71 -4.93
C PHE A 107 4.72 -26.96 -4.47
N ALA A 108 3.68 -26.78 -3.66
CA ALA A 108 2.81 -27.86 -3.21
C ALA A 108 2.07 -28.57 -4.36
N ALA A 109 1.79 -27.84 -5.45
CA ALA A 109 1.19 -28.39 -6.66
C ALA A 109 2.22 -29.09 -7.59
N GLY A 110 3.51 -29.05 -7.25
CA GLY A 110 4.59 -29.65 -8.06
C GLY A 110 4.98 -28.84 -9.28
N ASN A 111 4.53 -27.59 -9.39
CA ASN A 111 4.85 -26.69 -10.51
C ASN A 111 6.19 -25.97 -10.34
N LEU A 112 6.74 -25.96 -9.13
CA LEU A 112 8.04 -25.39 -8.81
C LEU A 112 8.98 -26.48 -8.28
N SER A 113 10.24 -26.43 -8.72
CA SER A 113 11.29 -27.24 -8.14
C SER A 113 11.76 -26.66 -6.79
N ASP A 114 12.43 -27.48 -5.99
CA ASP A 114 13.07 -27.04 -4.74
C ASP A 114 14.00 -25.85 -4.97
N ARG A 115 14.74 -25.87 -6.09
CA ARG A 115 15.66 -24.82 -6.46
C ARG A 115 14.93 -23.49 -6.76
N ASP A 116 13.81 -23.55 -7.47
CA ASP A 116 13.03 -22.35 -7.81
C ASP A 116 12.41 -21.75 -6.56
N LEU A 117 11.90 -22.59 -5.66
CA LEU A 117 11.39 -22.15 -4.38
C LEU A 117 12.46 -21.44 -3.54
N LEU A 118 13.69 -22.00 -3.49
CA LEU A 118 14.80 -21.38 -2.78
C LEU A 118 15.19 -20.02 -3.37
N ILE A 119 15.21 -19.90 -4.70
CA ILE A 119 15.49 -18.63 -5.39
C ILE A 119 14.44 -17.58 -5.04
N ILE A 120 13.16 -17.94 -5.09
CA ILE A 120 12.06 -17.04 -4.74
C ILE A 120 12.17 -16.60 -3.27
N LEU A 121 12.49 -17.53 -2.39
CA LEU A 121 12.64 -17.27 -0.96
C LEU A 121 13.78 -16.28 -0.67
N VAL A 122 14.96 -16.50 -1.27
CA VAL A 122 16.09 -15.60 -1.13
C VAL A 122 15.77 -14.22 -1.73
N ALA A 123 15.08 -14.18 -2.87
CA ALA A 123 14.65 -12.93 -3.48
C ALA A 123 13.67 -12.15 -2.60
N VAL A 124 12.70 -12.82 -1.99
CA VAL A 124 11.76 -12.19 -1.03
C VAL A 124 12.50 -11.64 0.17
N ALA A 125 13.41 -12.43 0.76
CA ALA A 125 14.22 -11.99 1.90
C ALA A 125 15.11 -10.79 1.57
N ALA A 126 15.74 -10.80 0.40
CA ALA A 126 16.57 -9.69 -0.08
C ALA A 126 15.73 -8.42 -0.28
N LEU A 127 14.54 -8.54 -0.88
CA LEU A 127 13.62 -7.41 -1.04
C LEU A 127 13.20 -6.83 0.30
N ILE A 128 12.86 -7.65 1.30
CA ILE A 128 12.52 -7.21 2.64
C ILE A 128 13.65 -6.38 3.24
N LEU A 129 14.89 -6.88 3.18
CA LEU A 129 16.05 -6.18 3.72
C LEU A 129 16.35 -4.88 2.97
N ILE A 130 16.19 -4.86 1.64
CA ILE A 130 16.38 -3.65 0.83
C ILE A 130 15.34 -2.58 1.19
N ILE A 131 14.06 -2.95 1.25
CA ILE A 131 12.97 -2.02 1.58
C ILE A 131 13.22 -1.38 2.95
N VAL A 132 13.61 -2.18 3.94
CA VAL A 132 13.86 -1.69 5.30
C VAL A 132 15.16 -0.85 5.36
N ALA A 133 16.18 -1.20 4.60
CA ALA A 133 17.45 -0.46 4.57
C ALA A 133 17.34 0.92 3.89
N VAL A 134 16.46 1.06 2.90
CA VAL A 134 16.27 2.31 2.13
C VAL A 134 15.32 3.28 2.82
N ARG A 135 14.59 2.84 3.82
CA ARG A 135 13.56 3.60 4.53
C ARG A 135 14.11 4.42 5.69
#